data_3453ba782c146717fbcc64abf38475b2
#
_entry.id   3453ba782c146717fbcc64abf38475b2
#
_cell.length_a   1.000
_cell.length_b   1.000
_cell.length_c   1.000
_cell.angle_alpha   90.00
_cell.angle_beta   90.00
_cell.angle_gamma   90.00
#
_symmetry.space_group_name_H-M   'P 1'
#
loop_
_entity.id
_entity.type
_entity.pdbx_description
1 polymer ?
#
loop_
_entity_poly.entity_id
_entity_poly.type
_entity_poly.pdbx_seq_one_letter_code
_entity_poly.pdbx_strand_id
1 'polypeptide(L)'
;MERYEIIPTSRIAETHAVPGSKSYTNRALTIAALARGSSTLHGALESDDTHVAREVLKHLGVTVEQHGSTFVVHGHQGEFIDPQQPLFLGNSGTATRFFTAMLTLAGFPCTITGNARMQERPIADLLEALHQLGAEVTSVRGNGCPPVRIGAQRLRGGTATISGAISSQFLSALLMVSPYAEQDVTLVVRDTLVSVPYVDLTLDIMARFGVEVANDGYRRFIIRGQQGYTGQAYTVEGDASSATYFWGLAALLGQSMCVTNVPPTSAQGDVRFLDVLERMGCTVSRGERLQVTGPTQLRPLGTIDLNALPDAAMTVAVLAAFCQGETRITNVANLRVKETDRLRALATELRKLGAQVTEFPDGLQINGHPETLHGAEIATYDDHRMAMCFGMAGARLPGIRIQEPGCVAKTYPGFWEDLQRIGVHVQQV
;
A
#
# COMPACT_ATOMS: atom_id res chain seq x y z
N MET A 1 -24.02 14.45 -0.03
CA MET A 1 -22.64 13.95 -0.12
C MET A 1 -21.91 14.47 1.09
N GLU A 2 -21.32 13.61 1.88
CA GLU A 2 -20.61 13.98 3.11
C GLU A 2 -19.34 14.75 2.77
N ARG A 3 -19.03 15.80 3.54
CA ARG A 3 -17.86 16.65 3.35
C ARG A 3 -17.24 17.01 4.69
N TYR A 4 -15.92 17.05 4.74
CA TYR A 4 -15.18 17.58 5.88
C TYR A 4 -14.40 18.82 5.47
N GLU A 5 -14.58 19.90 6.20
CA GLU A 5 -13.73 21.09 6.09
C GLU A 5 -12.59 21.00 7.09
N ILE A 6 -11.38 21.24 6.62
CA ILE A 6 -10.17 21.22 7.44
C ILE A 6 -9.83 22.66 7.78
N ILE A 7 -9.75 22.93 9.06
CA ILE A 7 -9.47 24.28 9.58
C ILE A 7 -7.97 24.42 9.85
N PRO A 8 -7.31 25.44 9.30
CA PRO A 8 -5.89 25.68 9.54
C PRO A 8 -5.54 25.74 11.02
N THR A 9 -4.39 25.17 11.37
CA THR A 9 -3.87 25.18 12.74
C THR A 9 -2.44 25.72 12.77
N SER A 10 -2.08 26.37 13.86
CA SER A 10 -0.71 26.85 14.10
C SER A 10 0.10 25.93 15.01
N ARG A 11 -0.55 24.92 15.62
CA ARG A 11 0.11 24.01 16.55
C ARG A 11 -0.44 22.61 16.46
N ILE A 12 0.46 21.63 16.47
CA ILE A 12 0.12 20.21 16.52
C ILE A 12 0.87 19.53 17.68
N ALA A 13 0.40 18.34 18.09
CA ALA A 13 1.13 17.50 19.01
C ALA A 13 2.46 17.02 18.39
N GLU A 14 3.47 16.87 19.22
CA GLU A 14 4.83 16.50 18.77
C GLU A 14 5.01 14.99 18.57
N THR A 15 4.04 14.17 18.98
CA THR A 15 4.12 12.71 18.89
C THR A 15 2.80 12.12 18.42
N HIS A 16 2.90 11.08 17.59
CA HIS A 16 1.76 10.31 17.12
C HIS A 16 2.14 8.85 16.86
N ALA A 17 1.17 7.93 16.99
CA ALA A 17 1.29 6.53 16.59
C ALA A 17 0.31 6.27 15.44
N VAL A 18 0.81 5.80 14.31
CA VAL A 18 -0.02 5.45 13.15
C VAL A 18 -0.57 4.03 13.26
N PRO A 19 -1.62 3.65 12.52
CA PRO A 19 -2.11 2.27 12.52
C PRO A 19 -1.06 1.31 11.98
N GLY A 20 -1.28 0.02 12.20
CA GLY A 20 -0.40 -1.03 11.70
C GLY A 20 -0.26 -1.00 10.17
N SER A 21 0.90 -1.40 9.68
CA SER A 21 1.19 -1.41 8.24
C SER A 21 0.23 -2.30 7.47
N LYS A 22 -0.51 -1.71 6.50
CA LYS A 22 -1.35 -2.48 5.57
C LYS A 22 -0.53 -3.51 4.79
N SER A 23 0.65 -3.11 4.35
CA SER A 23 1.52 -3.97 3.53
C SER A 23 2.01 -5.19 4.30
N TYR A 24 2.37 -5.02 5.57
CA TYR A 24 2.72 -6.14 6.44
C TYR A 24 1.50 -6.95 6.86
N THR A 25 0.39 -6.32 7.23
CA THR A 25 -0.82 -7.02 7.67
C THR A 25 -1.36 -7.96 6.60
N ASN A 26 -1.46 -7.52 5.34
CA ASN A 26 -1.93 -8.39 4.26
C ASN A 26 -0.98 -9.57 3.98
N ARG A 27 0.34 -9.34 4.06
CA ARG A 27 1.34 -10.42 3.93
C ARG A 27 1.27 -11.39 5.09
N ALA A 28 1.20 -10.86 6.31
CA ALA A 28 1.10 -11.66 7.53
C ALA A 28 -0.16 -12.52 7.54
N LEU A 29 -1.32 -11.97 7.13
CA LEU A 29 -2.57 -12.73 7.00
C LEU A 29 -2.43 -13.87 5.97
N THR A 30 -1.85 -13.59 4.81
CA THR A 30 -1.65 -14.59 3.75
C THR A 30 -0.71 -15.71 4.22
N ILE A 31 0.44 -15.35 4.79
CA ILE A 31 1.44 -16.31 5.28
C ILE A 31 0.91 -17.09 6.49
N ALA A 32 0.23 -16.43 7.43
CA ALA A 32 -0.35 -17.09 8.60
C ALA A 32 -1.47 -18.07 8.22
N ALA A 33 -2.29 -17.74 7.22
CA ALA A 33 -3.30 -18.67 6.68
C ALA A 33 -2.69 -19.93 6.05
N LEU A 34 -1.49 -19.79 5.45
CA LEU A 34 -0.72 -20.90 4.89
C LEU A 34 0.12 -21.65 5.93
N ALA A 35 0.40 -21.08 7.10
CA ALA A 35 1.30 -21.64 8.08
C ALA A 35 0.77 -22.92 8.74
N ARG A 36 1.69 -23.74 9.27
CA ARG A 36 1.35 -24.81 10.19
C ARG A 36 1.20 -24.24 11.59
N GLY A 37 0.05 -24.51 12.23
CA GLY A 37 -0.28 -24.00 13.57
C GLY A 37 -0.87 -22.59 13.53
N SER A 38 -0.96 -21.98 14.71
CA SER A 38 -1.58 -20.66 14.87
C SER A 38 -0.54 -19.55 14.87
N SER A 39 -0.91 -18.40 14.33
CA SER A 39 -0.12 -17.17 14.38
C SER A 39 -0.87 -16.08 15.13
N THR A 40 -0.17 -15.33 15.99
CA THR A 40 -0.73 -14.15 16.66
C THR A 40 -0.09 -12.91 16.07
N LEU A 41 -0.88 -12.10 15.36
CA LEU A 41 -0.44 -10.89 14.68
C LEU A 41 -0.80 -9.69 15.57
N HIS A 42 0.19 -9.12 16.28
CA HIS A 42 0.00 -7.94 17.12
C HIS A 42 0.14 -6.66 16.31
N GLY A 43 -0.67 -5.64 16.59
CA GLY A 43 -0.64 -4.36 15.89
C GLY A 43 -1.12 -4.44 14.43
N ALA A 44 -1.85 -5.49 14.07
CA ALA A 44 -2.41 -5.66 12.73
C ALA A 44 -3.38 -4.52 12.38
N LEU A 45 -3.39 -4.12 11.12
CA LEU A 45 -4.28 -3.06 10.65
C LEU A 45 -5.73 -3.55 10.66
N GLU A 46 -6.61 -2.77 11.27
CA GLU A 46 -8.07 -2.85 11.11
C GLU A 46 -8.51 -1.83 10.06
N SER A 47 -9.03 -2.31 8.93
CA SER A 47 -9.47 -1.46 7.82
C SER A 47 -10.36 -2.26 6.87
N ASP A 48 -11.00 -1.60 5.90
CA ASP A 48 -11.82 -2.30 4.90
C ASP A 48 -10.99 -3.33 4.12
N ASP A 49 -9.75 -3.00 3.72
CA ASP A 49 -8.87 -3.91 2.99
C ASP A 49 -8.57 -5.21 3.78
N THR A 50 -8.36 -5.11 5.10
CA THR A 50 -8.08 -6.28 5.94
C THR A 50 -9.35 -6.99 6.39
N HIS A 51 -10.47 -6.27 6.48
CA HIS A 51 -11.77 -6.88 6.76
C HIS A 51 -12.19 -7.81 5.62
N VAL A 52 -12.18 -7.35 4.37
CA VAL A 52 -12.53 -8.20 3.22
C VAL A 52 -11.58 -9.39 3.08
N ALA A 53 -10.29 -9.22 3.39
CA ALA A 53 -9.33 -10.32 3.39
C ALA A 53 -9.69 -11.40 4.44
N ARG A 54 -10.05 -11.00 5.65
CA ARG A 54 -10.47 -11.92 6.73
C ARG A 54 -11.78 -12.64 6.40
N GLU A 55 -12.76 -11.94 5.83
CA GLU A 55 -14.02 -12.58 5.41
C GLU A 55 -13.76 -13.62 4.32
N VAL A 56 -12.89 -13.35 3.35
CA VAL A 56 -12.51 -14.36 2.36
C VAL A 56 -11.81 -15.56 2.99
N LEU A 57 -10.86 -15.32 3.93
CA LEU A 57 -10.20 -16.41 4.66
C LEU A 57 -11.22 -17.27 5.42
N LYS A 58 -12.22 -16.66 6.04
CA LYS A 58 -13.30 -17.38 6.73
C LYS A 58 -14.13 -18.25 5.76
N HIS A 59 -14.47 -17.77 4.58
CA HIS A 59 -15.14 -18.57 3.55
C HIS A 59 -14.28 -19.76 3.08
N LEU A 60 -12.95 -19.64 3.19
CA LEU A 60 -12.00 -20.71 2.88
C LEU A 60 -11.75 -21.67 4.06
N GLY A 61 -12.47 -21.51 5.18
CA GLY A 61 -12.33 -22.33 6.37
C GLY A 61 -11.24 -21.88 7.35
N VAL A 62 -10.51 -20.82 7.03
CA VAL A 62 -9.45 -20.28 7.91
C VAL A 62 -10.09 -19.43 9.01
N THR A 63 -9.92 -19.86 10.26
CA THR A 63 -10.39 -19.08 11.42
C THR A 63 -9.43 -17.94 11.69
N VAL A 64 -9.98 -16.72 11.75
CA VAL A 64 -9.27 -15.52 12.18
C VAL A 64 -10.05 -14.87 13.31
N GLU A 65 -9.51 -14.98 14.52
CA GLU A 65 -10.05 -14.29 15.70
C GLU A 65 -9.48 -12.88 15.78
N GLN A 66 -10.32 -11.91 16.13
CA GLN A 66 -9.91 -10.52 16.27
C GLN A 66 -10.14 -10.01 17.68
N HIS A 67 -9.11 -9.44 18.27
CA HIS A 67 -9.13 -8.77 19.57
C HIS A 67 -8.47 -7.39 19.45
N GLY A 68 -9.26 -6.38 19.04
CA GLY A 68 -8.71 -5.09 18.62
C GLY A 68 -7.72 -5.27 17.48
N SER A 69 -6.55 -4.67 17.56
CA SER A 69 -5.48 -4.79 16.56
C SER A 69 -4.67 -6.10 16.65
N THR A 70 -5.13 -7.10 17.42
CA THR A 70 -4.51 -8.43 17.48
C THR A 70 -5.37 -9.43 16.72
N PHE A 71 -4.80 -10.11 15.72
CA PHE A 71 -5.44 -11.19 14.98
C PHE A 71 -4.78 -12.52 15.31
N VAL A 72 -5.59 -13.53 15.68
CA VAL A 72 -5.13 -14.92 15.82
C VAL A 72 -5.60 -15.69 14.60
N VAL A 73 -4.65 -16.16 13.80
CA VAL A 73 -4.91 -16.87 12.54
C VAL A 73 -4.55 -18.35 12.72
N HIS A 74 -5.52 -19.24 12.50
CA HIS A 74 -5.30 -20.69 12.54
C HIS A 74 -4.97 -21.17 11.12
N GLY A 75 -3.69 -21.45 10.86
CA GLY A 75 -3.19 -21.79 9.53
C GLY A 75 -3.63 -23.17 9.05
N HIS A 76 -3.86 -23.28 7.75
CA HIS A 76 -4.41 -24.49 7.09
C HIS A 76 -3.44 -25.15 6.09
N GLN A 77 -2.19 -24.69 5.96
CA GLN A 77 -1.16 -25.28 5.09
C GLN A 77 -1.58 -25.40 3.60
N GLY A 78 -2.48 -24.54 3.13
CA GLY A 78 -3.02 -24.59 1.77
C GLY A 78 -4.21 -25.54 1.59
N GLU A 79 -4.68 -26.19 2.65
CA GLU A 79 -5.88 -27.05 2.63
C GLU A 79 -7.12 -26.21 2.96
N PHE A 80 -7.73 -25.64 1.95
CA PHE A 80 -8.88 -24.76 2.07
C PHE A 80 -10.19 -25.50 1.82
N ILE A 81 -11.31 -24.93 2.28
CA ILE A 81 -12.67 -25.37 2.00
C ILE A 81 -13.20 -24.64 0.77
N ASP A 82 -13.85 -25.36 -0.14
CA ASP A 82 -14.49 -24.76 -1.31
C ASP A 82 -15.59 -23.78 -0.86
N PRO A 83 -15.48 -22.49 -1.19
CA PRO A 83 -16.42 -21.47 -0.74
C PRO A 83 -17.79 -21.55 -1.42
N GLN A 84 -17.96 -22.37 -2.48
CA GLN A 84 -19.20 -22.55 -3.27
C GLN A 84 -19.78 -21.24 -3.84
N GLN A 85 -19.02 -20.15 -3.79
CA GLN A 85 -19.43 -18.83 -4.27
C GLN A 85 -18.20 -18.00 -4.68
N PRO A 86 -18.37 -16.98 -5.54
CA PRO A 86 -17.29 -16.05 -5.85
C PRO A 86 -16.80 -15.31 -4.61
N LEU A 87 -15.49 -15.18 -4.46
CA LEU A 87 -14.83 -14.46 -3.37
C LEU A 87 -14.70 -12.98 -3.73
N PHE A 88 -15.39 -12.12 -3.00
CA PHE A 88 -15.43 -10.70 -3.27
C PHE A 88 -14.41 -9.95 -2.39
N LEU A 89 -13.47 -9.24 -3.02
CA LEU A 89 -12.37 -8.53 -2.35
C LEU A 89 -12.46 -6.99 -2.49
N GLY A 90 -13.63 -6.46 -2.82
CA GLY A 90 -13.84 -5.02 -2.94
C GLY A 90 -12.87 -4.35 -3.90
N ASN A 91 -12.18 -3.30 -3.45
CA ASN A 91 -11.07 -2.64 -4.17
C ASN A 91 -9.71 -2.95 -3.54
N SER A 92 -9.59 -4.06 -2.76
CA SER A 92 -8.32 -4.46 -2.14
C SER A 92 -7.37 -5.10 -3.16
N GLY A 93 -6.53 -4.26 -3.79
CA GLY A 93 -5.57 -4.72 -4.80
C GLY A 93 -4.58 -5.75 -4.27
N THR A 94 -4.09 -5.57 -3.06
CA THR A 94 -3.11 -6.47 -2.43
C THR A 94 -3.72 -7.84 -2.16
N ALA A 95 -4.88 -7.89 -1.49
CA ALA A 95 -5.54 -9.15 -1.18
C ALA A 95 -5.96 -9.90 -2.46
N THR A 96 -6.46 -9.19 -3.48
CA THR A 96 -6.83 -9.81 -4.77
C THR A 96 -5.64 -10.55 -5.39
N ARG A 97 -4.45 -9.94 -5.45
CA ARG A 97 -3.26 -10.58 -6.05
C ARG A 97 -2.74 -11.73 -5.19
N PHE A 98 -2.67 -11.52 -3.89
CA PHE A 98 -2.16 -12.53 -2.96
C PHE A 98 -3.07 -13.76 -2.92
N PHE A 99 -4.38 -13.56 -2.85
CA PHE A 99 -5.32 -14.67 -2.78
C PHE A 99 -5.52 -15.35 -4.14
N THR A 100 -5.35 -14.63 -5.27
CA THR A 100 -5.29 -15.30 -6.57
C THR A 100 -4.15 -16.33 -6.61
N ALA A 101 -2.96 -15.98 -6.13
CA ALA A 101 -1.86 -16.92 -6.06
C ALA A 101 -2.09 -18.00 -4.98
N MET A 102 -2.57 -17.63 -3.79
CA MET A 102 -2.82 -18.56 -2.68
C MET A 102 -3.81 -19.67 -3.06
N LEU A 103 -4.84 -19.32 -3.81
CA LEU A 103 -5.88 -20.27 -4.20
C LEU A 103 -5.45 -21.26 -5.29
N THR A 104 -4.28 -21.07 -5.92
CA THR A 104 -3.69 -22.11 -6.77
C THR A 104 -3.20 -23.33 -5.97
N LEU A 105 -3.21 -23.25 -4.64
CA LEU A 105 -2.89 -24.36 -3.73
C LEU A 105 -4.14 -25.15 -3.30
N ALA A 106 -5.35 -24.62 -3.56
CA ALA A 106 -6.59 -25.12 -2.96
C ALA A 106 -7.07 -26.48 -3.51
N GLY A 107 -6.81 -26.78 -4.78
CA GLY A 107 -7.23 -28.05 -5.40
C GLY A 107 -8.71 -28.14 -5.79
N PHE A 108 -9.44 -27.03 -5.79
CA PHE A 108 -10.82 -26.89 -6.26
C PHE A 108 -10.97 -25.61 -7.11
N PRO A 109 -11.98 -25.56 -8.02
CA PRO A 109 -12.19 -24.36 -8.82
C PRO A 109 -12.86 -23.26 -8.00
N CYS A 110 -12.41 -22.01 -8.14
CA CYS A 110 -13.03 -20.86 -7.50
C CYS A 110 -12.89 -19.59 -8.35
N THR A 111 -13.60 -18.54 -7.97
CA THR A 111 -13.53 -17.24 -8.66
C THR A 111 -13.28 -16.13 -7.65
N ILE A 112 -12.32 -15.26 -7.96
CA ILE A 112 -12.06 -14.01 -7.24
C ILE A 112 -12.60 -12.84 -8.04
N THR A 113 -13.28 -11.91 -7.37
CA THR A 113 -13.81 -10.69 -7.97
C THR A 113 -13.69 -9.49 -7.02
N GLY A 114 -14.07 -8.32 -7.50
CA GLY A 114 -14.13 -7.09 -6.72
C GLY A 114 -15.13 -6.09 -7.32
N ASN A 115 -15.09 -4.86 -6.83
CA ASN A 115 -15.94 -3.79 -7.34
C ASN A 115 -15.56 -3.40 -8.79
N ALA A 116 -16.29 -2.45 -9.39
CA ALA A 116 -16.06 -2.03 -10.77
C ALA A 116 -14.61 -1.61 -11.03
N ARG A 117 -14.03 -0.84 -10.11
CA ARG A 117 -12.62 -0.41 -10.25
C ARG A 117 -11.64 -1.59 -10.20
N MET A 118 -11.84 -2.57 -9.32
CA MET A 118 -11.00 -3.77 -9.27
C MET A 118 -11.05 -4.55 -10.58
N GLN A 119 -12.18 -4.56 -11.27
CA GLN A 119 -12.36 -5.23 -12.56
C GLN A 119 -11.70 -4.50 -13.74
N GLU A 120 -11.06 -3.35 -13.50
CA GLU A 120 -10.23 -2.59 -14.44
C GLU A 120 -8.73 -2.66 -14.10
N ARG A 121 -8.38 -3.10 -12.88
CA ARG A 121 -6.99 -3.13 -12.41
C ARG A 121 -6.26 -4.36 -12.95
N PRO A 122 -5.06 -4.19 -13.56
CA PRO A 122 -4.37 -5.29 -14.23
C PRO A 122 -3.94 -6.39 -13.27
N ILE A 123 -4.00 -7.65 -13.76
CA ILE A 123 -3.50 -8.86 -13.09
C ILE A 123 -2.88 -9.85 -14.07
N ALA A 124 -2.87 -9.56 -15.38
CA ALA A 124 -2.46 -10.47 -16.43
C ALA A 124 -1.07 -11.07 -16.21
N ASP A 125 -0.08 -10.25 -15.84
CA ASP A 125 1.30 -10.73 -15.62
C ASP A 125 1.39 -11.79 -14.50
N LEU A 126 0.56 -11.65 -13.45
CA LEU A 126 0.46 -12.67 -12.40
C LEU A 126 -0.15 -13.95 -12.93
N LEU A 127 -1.24 -13.85 -13.71
CA LEU A 127 -1.90 -15.03 -14.29
C LEU A 127 -0.97 -15.77 -15.25
N GLU A 128 -0.21 -15.06 -16.08
CA GLU A 128 0.77 -15.64 -16.99
C GLU A 128 1.86 -16.40 -16.23
N ALA A 129 2.41 -15.81 -15.17
CA ALA A 129 3.44 -16.46 -14.36
C ALA A 129 2.91 -17.69 -13.61
N LEU A 130 1.70 -17.63 -13.04
CA LEU A 130 1.04 -18.76 -12.39
C LEU A 130 0.77 -19.89 -13.39
N HIS A 131 0.36 -19.55 -14.63
CA HIS A 131 0.17 -20.54 -15.69
C HIS A 131 1.49 -21.25 -16.05
N GLN A 132 2.61 -20.52 -16.16
CA GLN A 132 3.94 -21.10 -16.40
C GLN A 132 4.36 -22.07 -15.26
N LEU A 133 3.88 -21.82 -14.03
CA LEU A 133 4.10 -22.70 -12.87
C LEU A 133 3.09 -23.87 -12.78
N GLY A 134 2.24 -24.03 -13.79
CA GLY A 134 1.32 -25.15 -13.93
C GLY A 134 -0.05 -24.95 -13.31
N ALA A 135 -0.38 -23.75 -12.82
CA ALA A 135 -1.72 -23.43 -12.33
C ALA A 135 -2.67 -23.11 -13.49
N GLU A 136 -3.94 -23.46 -13.34
CA GLU A 136 -5.01 -23.09 -14.27
C GLU A 136 -5.67 -21.79 -13.76
N VAL A 137 -5.37 -20.65 -14.40
CA VAL A 137 -5.88 -19.33 -13.99
C VAL A 137 -6.25 -18.50 -15.21
N THR A 138 -7.41 -17.84 -15.20
CA THR A 138 -7.87 -17.04 -16.34
C THR A 138 -8.64 -15.80 -15.89
N SER A 139 -8.47 -14.69 -16.64
CA SER A 139 -9.38 -13.54 -16.56
C SER A 139 -10.70 -13.92 -17.24
N VAL A 140 -11.81 -13.91 -16.50
CA VAL A 140 -13.13 -14.35 -17.01
C VAL A 140 -13.59 -13.56 -18.23
N ARG A 141 -13.24 -12.26 -18.28
CA ARG A 141 -13.59 -11.36 -19.39
C ARG A 141 -12.53 -11.31 -20.48
N GLY A 142 -11.39 -12.00 -20.31
CA GLY A 142 -10.28 -11.97 -21.27
C GLY A 142 -9.56 -10.63 -21.39
N ASN A 143 -9.80 -9.69 -20.46
CA ASN A 143 -9.23 -8.34 -20.46
C ASN A 143 -7.99 -8.20 -19.57
N GLY A 144 -7.49 -9.30 -18.98
CA GLY A 144 -6.35 -9.28 -18.08
C GLY A 144 -6.62 -8.67 -16.70
N CYS A 145 -7.89 -8.51 -16.35
CA CYS A 145 -8.35 -7.98 -15.07
C CYS A 145 -9.29 -8.97 -14.37
N PRO A 146 -9.61 -8.80 -13.08
CA PRO A 146 -10.68 -9.57 -12.42
C PRO A 146 -12.05 -9.37 -13.11
N PRO A 147 -13.02 -10.32 -12.98
CA PRO A 147 -12.94 -11.55 -12.22
C PRO A 147 -11.90 -12.54 -12.75
N VAL A 148 -11.24 -13.26 -11.82
CA VAL A 148 -10.27 -14.31 -12.14
C VAL A 148 -10.87 -15.66 -11.73
N ARG A 149 -10.87 -16.61 -12.67
CA ARG A 149 -11.18 -18.02 -12.38
C ARG A 149 -9.87 -18.77 -12.12
N ILE A 150 -9.84 -19.51 -11.04
CA ILE A 150 -8.76 -20.42 -10.65
C ILE A 150 -9.30 -21.84 -10.80
N GLY A 151 -8.57 -22.72 -11.48
CA GLY A 151 -8.92 -24.13 -11.66
C GLY A 151 -8.50 -25.00 -10.46
N ALA A 152 -8.73 -26.29 -10.59
CA ALA A 152 -8.42 -27.27 -9.54
C ALA A 152 -6.95 -27.76 -9.56
N GLN A 153 -6.15 -27.36 -10.55
CA GLN A 153 -4.76 -27.79 -10.62
C GLN A 153 -3.92 -27.04 -9.60
N ARG A 154 -3.20 -27.81 -8.76
CA ARG A 154 -2.27 -27.25 -7.78
C ARG A 154 -1.00 -26.73 -8.47
N LEU A 155 -0.34 -25.78 -7.82
CA LEU A 155 0.91 -25.17 -8.27
C LEU A 155 2.02 -26.22 -8.35
N ARG A 156 2.53 -26.50 -9.56
CA ARG A 156 3.58 -27.49 -9.77
C ARG A 156 4.97 -26.97 -9.39
N GLY A 157 5.26 -25.73 -9.76
CA GLY A 157 6.59 -25.15 -9.67
C GLY A 157 7.34 -25.15 -11.01
N GLY A 158 8.66 -25.04 -10.99
CA GLY A 158 9.50 -24.87 -12.17
C GLY A 158 9.92 -23.43 -12.38
N THR A 159 10.14 -23.01 -13.63
CA THR A 159 10.59 -21.64 -13.94
C THR A 159 9.46 -20.83 -14.53
N ALA A 160 9.24 -19.63 -13.97
CA ALA A 160 8.33 -18.63 -14.54
C ALA A 160 9.06 -17.30 -14.74
N THR A 161 8.66 -16.61 -15.80
CA THR A 161 9.11 -15.26 -16.11
C THR A 161 7.97 -14.27 -15.80
N ILE A 162 8.30 -13.16 -15.12
CA ILE A 162 7.33 -12.14 -14.75
C ILE A 162 7.83 -10.75 -15.13
N SER A 163 6.93 -9.87 -15.58
CA SER A 163 7.23 -8.46 -15.72
C SER A 163 7.29 -7.77 -14.36
N GLY A 164 8.35 -7.01 -14.13
CA GLY A 164 8.51 -6.15 -12.96
C GLY A 164 7.93 -4.75 -13.11
N ALA A 165 7.47 -4.38 -14.32
CA ALA A 165 7.20 -2.98 -14.68
C ALA A 165 5.86 -2.42 -14.17
N ILE A 166 4.88 -3.28 -13.85
CA ILE A 166 3.52 -2.84 -13.50
C ILE A 166 3.31 -2.82 -11.98
N SER A 167 3.63 -3.92 -11.30
CA SER A 167 3.37 -4.05 -9.86
C SER A 167 4.25 -5.11 -9.19
N SER A 168 4.94 -4.70 -8.11
CA SER A 168 5.66 -5.62 -7.23
C SER A 168 4.74 -6.60 -6.48
N GLN A 169 3.43 -6.34 -6.42
CA GLN A 169 2.45 -7.24 -5.79
C GLN A 169 2.38 -8.60 -6.51
N PHE A 170 2.59 -8.63 -7.83
CA PHE A 170 2.58 -9.88 -8.60
C PHE A 170 3.73 -10.78 -8.17
N LEU A 171 4.95 -10.24 -8.12
CA LEU A 171 6.12 -10.97 -7.64
C LEU A 171 5.95 -11.38 -6.17
N SER A 172 5.46 -10.48 -5.30
CA SER A 172 5.18 -10.79 -3.89
C SER A 172 4.18 -11.95 -3.74
N ALA A 173 3.13 -11.98 -4.55
CA ALA A 173 2.14 -13.05 -4.54
C ALA A 173 2.76 -14.41 -4.89
N LEU A 174 3.58 -14.45 -5.95
CA LEU A 174 4.30 -15.67 -6.37
C LEU A 174 5.28 -16.14 -5.30
N LEU A 175 6.08 -15.22 -4.74
CA LEU A 175 7.05 -15.54 -3.69
C LEU A 175 6.39 -16.25 -2.50
N MET A 176 5.27 -15.69 -2.00
CA MET A 176 4.62 -16.22 -0.80
C MET A 176 4.00 -17.61 -0.98
N VAL A 177 3.59 -17.99 -2.18
CA VAL A 177 2.96 -19.30 -2.43
C VAL A 177 3.95 -20.36 -2.92
N SER A 178 5.07 -19.95 -3.50
CA SER A 178 6.09 -20.83 -4.06
C SER A 178 6.64 -21.91 -3.10
N PRO A 179 6.76 -21.67 -1.77
CA PRO A 179 7.17 -22.72 -0.83
C PRO A 179 6.27 -23.96 -0.82
N TYR A 180 5.01 -23.82 -1.24
CA TYR A 180 4.02 -24.90 -1.28
C TYR A 180 3.93 -25.60 -2.65
N ALA A 181 4.72 -25.19 -3.64
CA ALA A 181 4.77 -25.84 -4.94
C ALA A 181 5.32 -27.27 -4.83
N GLU A 182 4.93 -28.15 -5.76
CA GLU A 182 5.40 -29.55 -5.81
C GLU A 182 6.91 -29.66 -6.10
N GLN A 183 7.47 -28.66 -6.77
CA GLN A 183 8.88 -28.56 -7.16
C GLN A 183 9.43 -27.18 -6.81
N ASP A 184 10.75 -27.05 -6.85
CA ASP A 184 11.42 -25.74 -6.69
C ASP A 184 10.89 -24.73 -7.71
N VAL A 185 10.81 -23.47 -7.30
CA VAL A 185 10.35 -22.36 -8.15
C VAL A 185 11.52 -21.42 -8.41
N THR A 186 11.71 -21.10 -9.69
CA THR A 186 12.60 -20.02 -10.14
C THR A 186 11.78 -18.94 -10.81
N LEU A 187 11.78 -17.73 -10.23
CA LEU A 187 11.13 -16.56 -10.80
C LEU A 187 12.17 -15.65 -11.46
N VAL A 188 11.99 -15.37 -12.74
CA VAL A 188 12.88 -14.50 -13.53
C VAL A 188 12.13 -13.18 -13.84
N VAL A 189 12.70 -12.06 -13.40
CA VAL A 189 12.13 -10.73 -13.67
C VAL A 189 12.68 -10.22 -15.01
N ARG A 190 11.79 -9.96 -15.99
CA ARG A 190 12.17 -9.54 -17.36
C ARG A 190 12.62 -8.08 -17.43
N ASP A 191 11.89 -7.23 -16.72
CA ASP A 191 12.00 -5.77 -16.85
C ASP A 191 12.52 -5.15 -15.56
N THR A 192 12.68 -3.84 -15.55
CA THR A 192 12.99 -3.11 -14.31
C THR A 192 11.88 -3.32 -13.29
N LEU A 193 12.26 -3.84 -12.12
CA LEU A 193 11.31 -4.05 -11.02
C LEU A 193 10.95 -2.72 -10.38
N VAL A 194 9.65 -2.37 -10.44
CA VAL A 194 9.12 -1.21 -9.74
C VAL A 194 8.83 -1.52 -8.27
N SER A 195 8.95 -0.50 -7.42
CA SER A 195 8.56 -0.62 -6.01
C SER A 195 9.30 -1.75 -5.27
N VAL A 196 10.59 -1.87 -5.50
CA VAL A 196 11.49 -2.89 -4.89
C VAL A 196 11.29 -3.06 -3.38
N PRO A 197 11.14 -1.99 -2.56
CA PRO A 197 10.98 -2.14 -1.12
C PRO A 197 9.80 -3.03 -0.69
N TYR A 198 8.75 -3.14 -1.52
CA TYR A 198 7.63 -4.06 -1.22
C TYR A 198 7.98 -5.54 -1.44
N VAL A 199 8.99 -5.82 -2.27
CA VAL A 199 9.56 -7.17 -2.38
C VAL A 199 10.40 -7.46 -1.15
N ASP A 200 11.19 -6.50 -0.67
CA ASP A 200 11.97 -6.63 0.56
C ASP A 200 11.08 -6.92 1.77
N LEU A 201 9.93 -6.23 1.91
CA LEU A 201 8.92 -6.57 2.91
C LEU A 201 8.43 -8.02 2.81
N THR A 202 8.27 -8.53 1.59
CA THR A 202 7.83 -9.91 1.37
C THR A 202 8.91 -10.89 1.79
N LEU A 203 10.15 -10.65 1.41
CA LEU A 203 11.29 -11.51 1.78
C LEU A 203 11.52 -11.49 3.31
N ASP A 204 11.45 -10.32 3.94
CA ASP A 204 11.59 -10.18 5.39
C ASP A 204 10.55 -11.01 6.14
N ILE A 205 9.27 -10.89 5.78
CA ILE A 205 8.22 -11.63 6.50
C ILE A 205 8.28 -13.13 6.19
N MET A 206 8.61 -13.55 4.96
CA MET A 206 8.82 -14.97 4.63
C MET A 206 9.92 -15.58 5.48
N ALA A 207 11.06 -14.90 5.62
CA ALA A 207 12.17 -15.34 6.43
C ALA A 207 11.78 -15.46 7.92
N ARG A 208 11.05 -14.49 8.44
CA ARG A 208 10.53 -14.54 9.83
C ARG A 208 9.62 -15.75 10.07
N PHE A 209 8.83 -16.15 9.10
CA PHE A 209 7.97 -17.35 9.17
C PHE A 209 8.70 -18.65 8.74
N GLY A 210 10.02 -18.62 8.61
CA GLY A 210 10.88 -19.78 8.43
C GLY A 210 11.16 -20.19 6.99
N VAL A 211 10.88 -19.34 6.02
CA VAL A 211 11.16 -19.60 4.59
C VAL A 211 12.14 -18.57 4.04
N GLU A 212 13.30 -19.05 3.59
CA GLU A 212 14.32 -18.25 2.94
C GLU A 212 14.22 -18.33 1.42
N VAL A 213 14.50 -17.22 0.76
CA VAL A 213 14.49 -17.07 -0.69
C VAL A 213 15.87 -16.60 -1.15
N ALA A 214 16.47 -17.30 -2.10
CA ALA A 214 17.68 -16.80 -2.74
C ALA A 214 17.31 -15.71 -3.74
N ASN A 215 17.84 -14.49 -3.53
CA ASN A 215 17.61 -13.31 -4.36
C ASN A 215 18.91 -12.92 -5.08
N ASP A 216 18.91 -13.05 -6.40
CA ASP A 216 20.03 -12.66 -7.27
C ASP A 216 19.73 -11.28 -7.89
N GLY A 217 20.01 -10.22 -7.12
CA GLY A 217 19.92 -8.82 -7.56
C GLY A 217 18.54 -8.42 -8.09
N TYR A 218 17.46 -8.94 -7.54
CA TYR A 218 16.07 -8.73 -7.96
C TYR A 218 15.77 -9.15 -9.42
N ARG A 219 16.70 -9.88 -10.06
CA ARG A 219 16.52 -10.42 -11.41
C ARG A 219 16.05 -11.86 -11.39
N ARG A 220 16.44 -12.61 -10.36
CA ARG A 220 16.08 -14.00 -10.21
C ARG A 220 15.88 -14.34 -8.73
N PHE A 221 14.80 -15.06 -8.44
CA PHE A 221 14.49 -15.57 -7.12
C PHE A 221 14.36 -17.10 -7.20
N ILE A 222 14.97 -17.81 -6.25
CA ILE A 222 14.91 -19.27 -6.18
C ILE A 222 14.30 -19.64 -4.83
N ILE A 223 13.23 -20.40 -4.87
CA ILE A 223 12.45 -20.84 -3.71
C ILE A 223 12.38 -22.37 -3.77
N ARG A 224 12.79 -23.05 -2.69
CA ARG A 224 12.59 -24.49 -2.57
C ARG A 224 11.11 -24.81 -2.44
N GLY A 225 10.65 -25.79 -3.19
CA GLY A 225 9.30 -26.34 -3.07
C GLY A 225 9.15 -27.25 -1.85
N GLN A 226 7.91 -27.70 -1.61
CA GLN A 226 7.56 -28.64 -0.54
C GLN A 226 8.04 -28.18 0.85
N GLN A 227 8.04 -26.88 1.10
CA GLN A 227 8.26 -26.25 2.40
C GLN A 227 6.94 -25.67 2.90
N GLY A 228 6.95 -25.08 4.08
CA GLY A 228 5.80 -24.37 4.61
C GLY A 228 6.21 -23.40 5.70
N TYR A 229 5.38 -22.43 5.91
CA TYR A 229 5.51 -21.49 7.01
C TYR A 229 5.18 -22.14 8.35
N THR A 230 5.77 -21.63 9.42
CA THR A 230 5.45 -22.02 10.79
C THR A 230 4.74 -20.87 11.51
N GLY A 231 3.59 -21.16 12.13
CA GLY A 231 2.82 -20.17 12.90
C GLY A 231 3.62 -19.65 14.09
N GLN A 232 3.49 -18.36 14.37
CA GLN A 232 4.24 -17.68 15.43
C GLN A 232 3.57 -16.37 15.86
N ALA A 233 4.09 -15.76 16.92
CA ALA A 233 3.79 -14.38 17.27
C ALA A 233 4.58 -13.43 16.36
N TYR A 234 3.88 -12.50 15.73
CA TYR A 234 4.46 -11.50 14.85
C TYR A 234 3.90 -10.11 15.17
N THR A 235 4.77 -9.13 15.37
CA THR A 235 4.35 -7.74 15.59
C THR A 235 4.44 -6.97 14.29
N VAL A 236 3.29 -6.45 13.85
CA VAL A 236 3.16 -5.53 12.72
C VAL A 236 3.58 -4.13 13.20
N GLU A 237 4.58 -3.56 12.57
CA GLU A 237 4.99 -2.18 12.83
C GLU A 237 4.01 -1.16 12.24
N GLY A 238 4.10 0.10 12.68
CA GLY A 238 3.28 1.19 12.15
C GLY A 238 3.46 1.38 10.65
N ASP A 239 2.40 1.84 9.98
CA ASP A 239 2.39 2.05 8.53
C ASP A 239 3.20 3.29 8.15
N ALA A 240 4.36 3.09 7.51
CA ALA A 240 5.22 4.18 7.07
C ALA A 240 4.56 5.07 5.99
N SER A 241 3.67 4.51 5.16
CA SER A 241 2.89 5.32 4.22
C SER A 241 1.96 6.28 4.95
N SER A 242 1.27 5.81 6.00
CA SER A 242 0.42 6.63 6.86
C SER A 242 1.23 7.68 7.64
N ALA A 243 2.44 7.33 8.07
CA ALA A 243 3.36 8.25 8.73
C ALA A 243 3.73 9.46 7.84
N THR A 244 3.73 9.30 6.50
CA THR A 244 4.06 10.39 5.57
C THR A 244 3.13 11.59 5.73
N TYR A 245 1.85 11.38 6.08
CA TYR A 245 0.89 12.48 6.28
C TYR A 245 1.23 13.31 7.52
N PHE A 246 1.67 12.67 8.60
CA PHE A 246 2.03 13.34 9.86
C PHE A 246 3.40 14.01 9.77
N TRP A 247 4.39 13.35 9.16
CA TRP A 247 5.68 13.99 8.87
C TRP A 247 5.53 15.13 7.85
N GLY A 248 4.68 14.94 6.82
CA GLY A 248 4.36 15.98 5.86
C GLY A 248 3.64 17.17 6.49
N LEU A 249 2.74 16.90 7.45
CA LEU A 249 2.05 17.95 8.22
C LEU A 249 3.06 18.79 9.03
N ALA A 250 4.01 18.14 9.73
CA ALA A 250 5.07 18.85 10.44
C ALA A 250 5.93 19.71 9.50
N ALA A 251 6.30 19.15 8.35
CA ALA A 251 7.04 19.85 7.31
C ALA A 251 6.28 21.10 6.82
N LEU A 252 4.98 20.96 6.57
CA LEU A 252 4.11 22.00 6.05
C LEU A 252 3.87 23.13 7.05
N LEU A 253 3.78 22.81 8.34
CA LEU A 253 3.49 23.77 9.41
C LEU A 253 4.75 24.37 10.07
N GLY A 254 5.96 23.91 9.71
CA GLY A 254 7.18 24.32 10.38
C GLY A 254 7.27 23.83 11.85
N GLN A 255 6.66 22.66 12.12
CA GLN A 255 6.56 22.10 13.46
C GLN A 255 7.32 20.77 13.56
N SER A 256 7.30 20.14 14.73
CA SER A 256 7.93 18.83 14.96
C SER A 256 6.89 17.72 15.08
N MET A 257 7.20 16.55 14.50
CA MET A 257 6.40 15.33 14.63
C MET A 257 7.30 14.11 14.74
N CYS A 258 7.12 13.36 15.80
CA CYS A 258 7.71 12.05 16.01
C CYS A 258 6.64 10.97 15.81
N VAL A 259 6.84 10.06 14.86
CA VAL A 259 6.01 8.87 14.74
C VAL A 259 6.63 7.75 15.56
N THR A 260 5.87 7.25 16.56
CA THR A 260 6.45 6.47 17.66
C THR A 260 6.56 4.97 17.39
N ASN A 261 5.81 4.44 16.41
CA ASN A 261 5.68 3.00 16.17
C ASN A 261 6.15 2.56 14.77
N VAL A 262 6.88 3.41 14.06
CA VAL A 262 7.65 3.04 12.86
C VAL A 262 9.13 3.01 13.27
N PRO A 263 9.75 1.82 13.37
CA PRO A 263 11.13 1.73 13.81
C PRO A 263 12.12 2.30 12.78
N PRO A 264 13.26 2.86 13.17
CA PRO A 264 14.28 3.34 12.25
C PRO A 264 14.86 2.26 11.33
N THR A 265 14.76 0.99 11.75
CA THR A 265 15.21 -0.19 11.00
C THR A 265 14.12 -0.80 10.11
N SER A 266 12.96 -0.14 9.99
CA SER A 266 11.86 -0.63 9.16
C SER A 266 12.28 -0.85 7.72
N ALA A 267 11.92 -2.02 7.17
CA ALA A 267 12.11 -2.33 5.74
C ALA A 267 11.06 -1.66 4.84
N GLN A 268 10.08 -0.93 5.40
CA GLN A 268 9.09 -0.19 4.62
C GLN A 268 9.78 0.92 3.81
N GLY A 269 9.63 0.87 2.49
CA GLY A 269 10.27 1.83 1.58
C GLY A 269 9.90 3.28 1.90
N ASP A 270 8.68 3.51 2.36
CA ASP A 270 8.15 4.85 2.63
C ASP A 270 8.85 5.55 3.82
N VAL A 271 9.69 4.86 4.61
CA VAL A 271 10.60 5.51 5.56
C VAL A 271 11.59 6.45 4.84
N ARG A 272 11.94 6.16 3.57
CA ARG A 272 12.79 7.03 2.76
C ARG A 272 12.12 8.37 2.38
N PHE A 273 10.83 8.53 2.66
CA PHE A 273 10.18 9.84 2.58
C PHE A 273 10.87 10.88 3.46
N LEU A 274 11.52 10.44 4.54
CA LEU A 274 12.35 11.30 5.39
C LEU A 274 13.52 11.93 4.62
N ASP A 275 14.13 11.20 3.67
CA ASP A 275 15.22 11.73 2.83
C ASP A 275 14.68 12.81 1.87
N VAL A 276 13.43 12.64 1.41
CA VAL A 276 12.72 13.64 0.60
C VAL A 276 12.49 14.91 1.42
N LEU A 277 12.04 14.78 2.66
CA LEU A 277 11.81 15.91 3.56
C LEU A 277 13.10 16.65 3.91
N GLU A 278 14.23 15.96 4.09
CA GLU A 278 15.53 16.60 4.27
C GLU A 278 15.91 17.48 3.05
N ARG A 279 15.70 16.95 1.84
CA ARG A 279 15.91 17.73 0.61
C ARG A 279 14.96 18.93 0.52
N MET A 280 13.74 18.84 1.09
CA MET A 280 12.79 19.95 1.19
C MET A 280 13.16 20.94 2.32
N GLY A 281 14.23 20.69 3.06
CA GLY A 281 14.76 21.60 4.08
C GLY A 281 14.35 21.26 5.51
N CYS A 282 13.68 20.13 5.75
CA CYS A 282 13.37 19.67 7.10
C CYS A 282 14.61 19.15 7.83
N THR A 283 14.58 19.24 9.16
CA THR A 283 15.53 18.52 10.01
C THR A 283 14.92 17.17 10.37
N VAL A 284 15.65 16.09 10.13
CA VAL A 284 15.21 14.72 10.42
C VAL A 284 16.13 14.08 11.45
N SER A 285 15.55 13.50 12.48
CA SER A 285 16.26 12.67 13.47
C SER A 285 15.90 11.19 13.25
N ARG A 286 16.94 10.35 13.16
CA ARG A 286 16.84 8.88 13.01
C ARG A 286 17.53 8.18 14.17
N GLY A 287 17.23 8.61 15.41
CA GLY A 287 17.72 7.97 16.62
C GLY A 287 16.88 6.74 16.99
N GLU A 288 16.43 6.68 18.27
CA GLU A 288 15.51 5.62 18.72
C GLU A 288 14.14 5.71 18.02
N ARG A 289 13.77 6.88 17.56
CA ARG A 289 12.50 7.20 16.90
C ARG A 289 12.74 8.09 15.67
N LEU A 290 11.79 8.05 14.75
CA LEU A 290 11.81 8.87 13.54
C LEU A 290 11.05 10.19 13.79
N GLN A 291 11.76 11.31 13.74
CA GLN A 291 11.20 12.64 13.97
C GLN A 291 11.55 13.60 12.84
N VAL A 292 10.59 14.42 12.45
CA VAL A 292 10.72 15.50 11.48
C VAL A 292 10.45 16.83 12.16
N THR A 293 11.27 17.82 11.88
CA THR A 293 11.01 19.24 12.19
C THR A 293 10.99 20.01 10.90
N GLY A 294 9.87 20.65 10.59
CA GLY A 294 9.67 21.43 9.37
C GLY A 294 10.45 22.73 9.38
N PRO A 295 10.87 23.23 8.20
CA PRO A 295 11.47 24.56 8.03
C PRO A 295 10.39 25.65 8.05
N THR A 296 10.83 26.90 8.10
CA THR A 296 9.91 28.05 7.91
C THR A 296 9.30 28.05 6.49
N GLN A 297 10.06 27.59 5.50
CA GLN A 297 9.63 27.47 4.12
C GLN A 297 10.24 26.23 3.47
N LEU A 298 9.37 25.41 2.84
CA LEU A 298 9.79 24.23 2.10
C LEU A 298 10.53 24.61 0.82
N ARG A 299 11.52 23.79 0.45
CA ARG A 299 12.30 23.93 -0.78
C ARG A 299 11.79 23.02 -1.88
N PRO A 300 11.75 23.46 -3.14
CA PRO A 300 11.41 22.59 -4.25
C PRO A 300 12.52 21.55 -4.47
N LEU A 301 12.12 20.39 -5.04
CA LEU A 301 13.02 19.25 -5.18
C LEU A 301 13.81 19.22 -6.51
N GLY A 302 13.41 20.04 -7.50
CA GLY A 302 13.82 19.81 -8.87
C GLY A 302 13.29 18.47 -9.36
N THR A 303 14.08 17.70 -10.09
CA THR A 303 13.67 16.35 -10.53
C THR A 303 13.93 15.32 -9.43
N ILE A 304 12.91 14.47 -9.18
CA ILE A 304 12.97 13.38 -8.22
C ILE A 304 12.32 12.11 -8.77
N ASP A 305 13.05 11.00 -8.69
CA ASP A 305 12.53 9.67 -8.97
C ASP A 305 11.89 9.10 -7.71
N LEU A 306 10.60 8.75 -7.78
CA LEU A 306 9.84 8.17 -6.67
C LEU A 306 9.36 6.73 -6.96
N ASN A 307 10.04 6.01 -7.86
CA ASN A 307 9.71 4.62 -8.17
C ASN A 307 9.70 3.71 -6.94
N ALA A 308 10.63 3.94 -6.01
CA ALA A 308 10.71 3.21 -4.75
C ALA A 308 9.65 3.63 -3.71
N LEU A 309 9.02 4.80 -3.89
CA LEU A 309 8.09 5.45 -2.95
C LEU A 309 6.75 5.84 -3.61
N PRO A 310 6.12 4.97 -4.41
CA PRO A 310 4.96 5.38 -5.21
C PRO A 310 3.78 5.85 -4.35
N ASP A 311 3.60 5.28 -3.16
CA ASP A 311 2.50 5.66 -2.27
C ASP A 311 2.77 7.00 -1.54
N ALA A 312 4.04 7.33 -1.24
CA ALA A 312 4.44 8.64 -0.71
C ALA A 312 4.47 9.75 -1.76
N ALA A 313 4.55 9.40 -3.06
CA ALA A 313 4.60 10.37 -4.16
C ALA A 313 3.41 11.35 -4.15
N MET A 314 2.27 10.91 -3.65
CA MET A 314 1.08 11.76 -3.51
C MET A 314 1.27 12.84 -2.45
N THR A 315 1.84 12.47 -1.29
CA THR A 315 2.19 13.43 -0.22
C THR A 315 3.24 14.42 -0.74
N VAL A 316 4.26 13.94 -1.47
CA VAL A 316 5.29 14.80 -2.09
C VAL A 316 4.67 15.79 -3.07
N ALA A 317 3.73 15.35 -3.92
CA ALA A 317 3.07 16.22 -4.89
C ALA A 317 2.28 17.36 -4.20
N VAL A 318 1.59 17.05 -3.11
CA VAL A 318 0.87 18.07 -2.34
C VAL A 318 1.86 19.03 -1.67
N LEU A 319 2.93 18.55 -1.02
CA LEU A 319 3.95 19.41 -0.42
C LEU A 319 4.64 20.31 -1.45
N ALA A 320 4.87 19.80 -2.67
CA ALA A 320 5.50 20.55 -3.75
C ALA A 320 4.72 21.82 -4.15
N ALA A 321 3.39 21.80 -4.04
CA ALA A 321 2.56 22.98 -4.31
C ALA A 321 2.85 24.13 -3.31
N PHE A 322 3.28 23.81 -2.10
CA PHE A 322 3.64 24.79 -1.06
C PHE A 322 5.12 25.23 -1.10
N CYS A 323 5.89 24.77 -2.08
CA CYS A 323 7.26 25.23 -2.32
C CYS A 323 7.25 26.41 -3.30
N GLN A 324 8.26 27.28 -3.22
CA GLN A 324 8.51 28.29 -4.24
C GLN A 324 9.42 27.71 -5.31
N GLY A 325 8.88 27.32 -6.49
CA GLY A 325 9.64 26.77 -7.60
C GLY A 325 9.20 25.36 -8.04
N GLU A 326 10.03 24.72 -8.85
CA GLU A 326 9.68 23.51 -9.57
C GLU A 326 10.04 22.22 -8.83
N THR A 327 9.08 21.28 -8.81
CA THR A 327 9.30 19.88 -8.47
C THR A 327 8.77 19.00 -9.59
N ARG A 328 9.62 18.16 -10.18
CA ARG A 328 9.31 17.16 -11.19
C ARG A 328 9.40 15.76 -10.59
N ILE A 329 8.25 15.14 -10.36
CA ILE A 329 8.14 13.74 -9.93
C ILE A 329 8.15 12.85 -11.18
N THR A 330 9.01 11.82 -11.19
CA THR A 330 9.19 10.90 -12.32
C THR A 330 9.08 9.43 -11.89
N ASN A 331 8.96 8.56 -12.87
CA ASN A 331 9.05 7.11 -12.73
C ASN A 331 7.96 6.49 -11.81
N VAL A 332 6.76 7.07 -11.82
CA VAL A 332 5.59 6.64 -11.04
C VAL A 332 4.37 6.33 -11.93
N ALA A 333 4.59 5.82 -13.15
CA ALA A 333 3.53 5.45 -14.09
C ALA A 333 2.52 4.45 -13.48
N ASN A 334 2.97 3.61 -12.56
CA ASN A 334 2.13 2.63 -11.85
C ASN A 334 1.03 3.27 -10.98
N LEU A 335 1.09 4.57 -10.69
CA LEU A 335 0.03 5.30 -9.99
C LEU A 335 -1.27 5.42 -10.81
N ARG A 336 -1.20 5.25 -12.14
CA ARG A 336 -2.38 5.32 -13.01
C ARG A 336 -3.32 4.12 -12.88
N VAL A 337 -2.80 2.98 -12.44
CA VAL A 337 -3.54 1.71 -12.33
C VAL A 337 -3.84 1.31 -10.88
N LYS A 338 -3.78 2.27 -9.96
CA LYS A 338 -4.11 2.10 -8.53
C LYS A 338 -5.63 2.25 -8.30
N GLU A 339 -6.04 2.69 -7.11
CA GLU A 339 -7.42 2.91 -6.70
C GLU A 339 -8.16 3.86 -7.66
N THR A 340 -7.44 4.85 -8.15
CA THR A 340 -7.82 5.74 -9.26
C THR A 340 -6.61 5.94 -10.17
N ASP A 341 -6.74 6.71 -11.27
CA ASP A 341 -5.59 7.33 -11.93
C ASP A 341 -5.09 8.48 -11.04
N ARG A 342 -4.18 8.15 -10.12
CA ARG A 342 -3.67 9.09 -9.10
C ARG A 342 -2.95 10.29 -9.70
N LEU A 343 -2.25 10.12 -10.85
CA LEU A 343 -1.58 11.24 -11.50
C LEU A 343 -2.59 12.26 -12.02
N ARG A 344 -3.63 11.79 -12.71
CA ARG A 344 -4.72 12.65 -13.18
C ARG A 344 -5.48 13.29 -12.02
N ALA A 345 -5.82 12.53 -10.99
CA ALA A 345 -6.53 13.03 -9.81
C ALA A 345 -5.73 14.14 -9.11
N LEU A 346 -4.45 13.90 -8.80
CA LEU A 346 -3.56 14.90 -8.20
C LEU A 346 -3.45 16.17 -9.06
N ALA A 347 -3.21 16.02 -10.37
CA ALA A 347 -3.09 17.16 -11.26
C ALA A 347 -4.39 18.00 -11.29
N THR A 348 -5.54 17.33 -11.28
CA THR A 348 -6.84 17.99 -11.27
C THR A 348 -7.08 18.74 -9.96
N GLU A 349 -6.86 18.07 -8.83
CA GLU A 349 -7.18 18.68 -7.52
C GLU A 349 -6.15 19.76 -7.12
N LEU A 350 -4.87 19.59 -7.45
CA LEU A 350 -3.86 20.64 -7.22
C LEU A 350 -4.13 21.90 -8.06
N ARG A 351 -4.61 21.74 -9.31
CA ARG A 351 -5.00 22.90 -10.13
C ARG A 351 -6.17 23.66 -9.55
N LYS A 352 -7.14 22.98 -8.90
CA LYS A 352 -8.24 23.65 -8.18
C LYS A 352 -7.73 24.51 -7.02
N LEU A 353 -6.60 24.14 -6.41
CA LEU A 353 -5.96 24.95 -5.38
C LEU A 353 -5.15 26.13 -5.93
N GLY A 354 -5.07 26.31 -7.24
CA GLY A 354 -4.27 27.36 -7.87
C GLY A 354 -2.83 26.95 -8.23
N ALA A 355 -2.44 25.69 -7.99
CA ALA A 355 -1.11 25.22 -8.36
C ALA A 355 -0.96 25.02 -9.88
N GLN A 356 0.20 25.35 -10.42
CA GLN A 356 0.53 25.08 -11.82
C GLN A 356 1.07 23.65 -11.95
N VAL A 357 0.32 22.77 -12.59
CA VAL A 357 0.67 21.35 -12.70
C VAL A 357 0.65 20.91 -14.15
N THR A 358 1.73 20.28 -14.60
CA THR A 358 1.82 19.57 -15.88
C THR A 358 1.84 18.07 -15.62
N GLU A 359 0.92 17.36 -16.27
CA GLU A 359 0.82 15.90 -16.19
C GLU A 359 1.65 15.24 -17.30
N PHE A 360 2.39 14.18 -16.94
CA PHE A 360 3.15 13.35 -17.87
C PHE A 360 2.74 11.88 -17.73
N PRO A 361 3.06 11.02 -18.68
CA PRO A 361 2.72 9.60 -18.61
C PRO A 361 3.20 8.90 -17.34
N ASP A 362 4.36 9.28 -16.83
CA ASP A 362 5.06 8.68 -15.70
C ASP A 362 5.20 9.56 -14.46
N GLY A 363 4.52 10.72 -14.41
CA GLY A 363 4.67 11.62 -13.26
C GLY A 363 4.01 12.98 -13.42
N LEU A 364 4.39 13.91 -12.55
CA LEU A 364 3.86 15.27 -12.47
C LEU A 364 4.99 16.28 -12.36
N GLN A 365 4.83 17.45 -12.99
CA GLN A 365 5.63 18.63 -12.70
C GLN A 365 4.73 19.65 -12.00
N ILE A 366 5.11 20.06 -10.81
CA ILE A 366 4.41 21.05 -10.01
C ILE A 366 5.30 22.27 -9.91
N ASN A 367 4.81 23.42 -10.39
CA ASN A 367 5.45 24.69 -10.19
C ASN A 367 4.71 25.41 -9.06
N GLY A 368 5.28 25.33 -7.86
CA GLY A 368 4.65 25.82 -6.65
C GLY A 368 4.80 27.33 -6.51
N HIS A 369 3.69 27.98 -6.17
CA HIS A 369 3.57 29.39 -5.84
C HIS A 369 2.64 29.51 -4.62
N PRO A 370 3.20 29.36 -3.40
CA PRO A 370 2.38 29.29 -2.17
C PRO A 370 1.43 30.47 -1.99
N GLU A 371 1.82 31.64 -2.47
CA GLU A 371 1.04 32.89 -2.40
C GLU A 371 -0.21 32.88 -3.31
N THR A 372 -0.28 32.01 -4.30
CA THR A 372 -1.44 31.88 -5.20
C THR A 372 -2.42 30.80 -4.79
N LEU A 373 -2.04 29.97 -3.80
CA LEU A 373 -2.88 28.87 -3.35
C LEU A 373 -4.13 29.37 -2.61
N HIS A 374 -5.23 28.72 -2.86
CA HIS A 374 -6.52 28.98 -2.22
C HIS A 374 -7.29 27.69 -1.95
N GLY A 375 -8.27 27.75 -1.05
CA GLY A 375 -9.11 26.61 -0.74
C GLY A 375 -9.98 26.17 -1.91
N ALA A 376 -10.31 24.89 -1.93
CA ALA A 376 -11.21 24.29 -2.90
C ALA A 376 -11.90 23.05 -2.34
N GLU A 377 -12.94 22.62 -3.04
CA GLU A 377 -13.59 21.34 -2.79
C GLU A 377 -12.84 20.23 -3.53
N ILE A 378 -12.34 19.26 -2.78
CA ILE A 378 -11.47 18.18 -3.24
C ILE A 378 -12.27 16.91 -3.43
N ALA A 379 -12.29 16.39 -4.64
CA ALA A 379 -12.81 15.07 -4.94
C ALA A 379 -11.78 14.00 -4.55
N THR A 380 -12.23 12.97 -3.85
CA THR A 380 -11.36 11.88 -3.38
C THR A 380 -11.23 10.73 -4.39
N TYR A 381 -12.14 10.61 -5.34
CA TYR A 381 -12.16 9.53 -6.34
C TYR A 381 -12.18 8.13 -5.70
N ASP A 382 -12.82 7.99 -4.53
CA ASP A 382 -12.80 6.77 -3.71
C ASP A 382 -11.36 6.29 -3.39
N ASP A 383 -10.42 7.22 -3.29
CA ASP A 383 -9.02 6.96 -2.95
C ASP A 383 -8.66 7.62 -1.62
N HIS A 384 -8.42 6.78 -0.62
CA HIS A 384 -8.03 7.18 0.72
C HIS A 384 -6.82 8.13 0.77
N ARG A 385 -5.83 7.93 -0.14
CA ARG A 385 -4.63 8.77 -0.17
C ARG A 385 -4.93 10.19 -0.67
N MET A 386 -5.87 10.34 -1.61
CA MET A 386 -6.35 11.67 -2.00
C MET A 386 -6.95 12.40 -0.80
N ALA A 387 -7.85 11.75 -0.06
CA ALA A 387 -8.46 12.34 1.14
C ALA A 387 -7.39 12.76 2.17
N MET A 388 -6.44 11.87 2.49
CA MET A 388 -5.45 12.11 3.54
C MET A 388 -4.41 13.16 3.14
N CYS A 389 -3.91 13.16 1.88
CA CYS A 389 -2.94 14.16 1.41
C CYS A 389 -3.53 15.57 1.42
N PHE A 390 -4.76 15.73 0.93
CA PHE A 390 -5.41 17.04 0.90
C PHE A 390 -5.97 17.44 2.27
N GLY A 391 -6.32 16.45 3.13
CA GLY A 391 -6.61 16.70 4.54
C GLY A 391 -5.42 17.32 5.29
N MET A 392 -4.21 16.80 5.04
CA MET A 392 -2.97 17.41 5.53
C MET A 392 -2.80 18.85 5.02
N ALA A 393 -3.04 19.10 3.73
CA ALA A 393 -2.91 20.44 3.15
C ALA A 393 -3.88 21.46 3.79
N GLY A 394 -5.08 21.02 4.16
CA GLY A 394 -6.10 21.85 4.80
C GLY A 394 -5.68 22.40 6.16
N ALA A 395 -4.77 21.72 6.86
CA ALA A 395 -4.22 22.23 8.11
C ALA A 395 -3.36 23.52 7.92
N ARG A 396 -2.92 23.80 6.71
CA ARG A 396 -2.17 25.03 6.34
C ARG A 396 -2.99 25.99 5.50
N LEU A 397 -3.82 25.49 4.59
CA LEU A 397 -4.56 26.29 3.59
C LEU A 397 -6.05 26.34 3.95
N PRO A 398 -6.64 27.52 4.23
CA PRO A 398 -8.05 27.63 4.60
C PRO A 398 -8.98 27.30 3.41
N GLY A 399 -10.16 26.76 3.72
CA GLY A 399 -11.22 26.50 2.74
C GLY A 399 -11.04 25.19 1.95
N ILE A 400 -10.19 24.27 2.40
CA ILE A 400 -10.12 22.91 1.85
C ILE A 400 -11.28 22.09 2.41
N ARG A 401 -12.10 21.55 1.51
CA ARG A 401 -13.23 20.66 1.81
C ARG A 401 -13.04 19.33 1.11
N ILE A 402 -13.03 18.25 1.87
CA ILE A 402 -12.83 16.89 1.36
C ILE A 402 -14.20 16.24 1.12
N GLN A 403 -14.48 15.85 -0.12
CA GLN A 403 -15.68 15.10 -0.49
C GLN A 403 -15.50 13.63 -0.12
N GLU A 404 -16.58 12.97 0.30
CA GLU A 404 -16.60 11.53 0.62
C GLU A 404 -15.42 11.10 1.52
N PRO A 405 -15.24 11.77 2.68
CA PRO A 405 -14.09 11.58 3.54
C PRO A 405 -13.98 10.16 4.12
N GLY A 406 -15.07 9.39 4.11
CA GLY A 406 -15.15 8.01 4.59
C GLY A 406 -14.26 7.03 3.82
N CYS A 407 -13.79 7.37 2.60
CA CYS A 407 -12.89 6.52 1.83
C CYS A 407 -11.55 6.20 2.54
N VAL A 408 -11.19 6.94 3.58
CA VAL A 408 -10.01 6.66 4.43
C VAL A 408 -10.12 5.32 5.16
N ALA A 409 -11.34 4.82 5.39
CA ALA A 409 -11.59 3.52 6.05
C ALA A 409 -10.89 2.35 5.35
N LYS A 410 -10.56 2.51 4.07
CA LYS A 410 -9.80 1.52 3.29
C LYS A 410 -8.45 1.15 3.93
N THR A 411 -7.75 2.12 4.55
CA THR A 411 -6.42 1.88 5.14
C THR A 411 -6.17 2.59 6.46
N TYR A 412 -6.99 3.57 6.81
CA TYR A 412 -6.83 4.33 8.04
C TYR A 412 -8.19 4.86 8.54
N PRO A 413 -9.07 4.00 9.07
CA PRO A 413 -10.42 4.41 9.50
C PRO A 413 -10.43 5.58 10.47
N GLY A 414 -9.47 5.65 11.40
CA GLY A 414 -9.36 6.70 12.42
C GLY A 414 -8.57 7.94 12.00
N PHE A 415 -8.35 8.18 10.70
CA PHE A 415 -7.49 9.28 10.25
C PHE A 415 -7.98 10.66 10.68
N TRP A 416 -9.28 10.93 10.57
CA TRP A 416 -9.83 12.23 10.92
C TRP A 416 -9.81 12.49 12.42
N GLU A 417 -10.10 11.47 13.21
CA GLU A 417 -9.99 11.50 14.68
C GLU A 417 -8.56 11.71 15.14
N ASP A 418 -7.60 11.10 14.47
CA ASP A 418 -6.18 11.26 14.77
C ASP A 418 -5.67 12.65 14.38
N LEU A 419 -6.13 13.23 13.26
CA LEU A 419 -5.87 14.63 12.96
C LEU A 419 -6.41 15.55 14.05
N GLN A 420 -7.64 15.33 14.54
CA GLN A 420 -8.21 16.11 15.63
C GLN A 420 -7.42 15.95 16.95
N ARG A 421 -7.00 14.71 17.25
CA ARG A 421 -6.21 14.40 18.46
C ARG A 421 -4.88 15.12 18.47
N ILE A 422 -4.25 15.31 17.34
CA ILE A 422 -3.00 16.07 17.24
C ILE A 422 -3.19 17.58 17.13
N GLY A 423 -4.42 18.08 17.09
CA GLY A 423 -4.74 19.52 17.10
C GLY A 423 -5.16 20.12 15.77
N VAL A 424 -5.44 19.32 14.74
CA VAL A 424 -6.04 19.80 13.48
C VAL A 424 -7.56 19.71 13.60
N HIS A 425 -8.27 20.81 13.42
CA HIS A 425 -9.72 20.80 13.49
C HIS A 425 -10.35 20.31 12.19
N VAL A 426 -11.24 19.31 12.29
CA VAL A 426 -12.01 18.74 11.19
C VAL A 426 -13.48 18.96 11.48
N GLN A 427 -14.20 19.60 10.58
CA GLN A 427 -15.61 19.94 10.73
C GLN A 427 -16.42 19.32 9.59
N GLN A 428 -17.52 18.65 9.94
CA GLN A 428 -18.49 18.18 8.96
C GLN A 428 -19.32 19.36 8.45
N VAL A 429 -19.50 19.49 7.12
CA VAL A 429 -20.19 20.61 6.45
C VAL A 429 -21.13 20.12 5.35
#